data_a17177ffd72b4f2a048baa237cfb7fd0
#
_entry.id   a17177ffd72b4f2a048baa237cfb7fd0
#
_cell.length_a   1.000
_cell.length_b   1.000
_cell.length_c   1.000
_cell.angle_alpha   90.00
_cell.angle_beta   90.00
_cell.angle_gamma   90.00
#
_symmetry.space_group_name_H-M   'P 1'
#
loop_
_entity.id
_entity.type
_entity.pdbx_description
1 polymer ?
#
loop_
_entity_poly.entity_id
_entity_poly.type
_entity_poly.pdbx_seq_one_letter_code
_entity_poly.pdbx_strand_id
1 'polypeptide(L)'
;MNRRNSNSCLEPIPVMINLTHPHDPLLQKKKEWFIQQPGINWLYAETNKPLIREGGVLPILNLTRKGAYFECGKNRVTFHPSMALLRLIQILRGERDRFLQAVQLHEGDTFIDATLGLGTDALVASYQVGKSGKVLGIEHSPILAALVKEGLLNLAQGYYPRVNNPEKAKAWELLAEAAGRIEVLWGDHLQVLSKSPSEAVDVVYFDPMFRHTRTQSASIRPLHEFANPQPLSHEAIGEAVRVARRKVVLKERKGSPQFNRLGFIIQEGGNYSPVDYGAITKGDGL
;
A
#
# COMPACT_ATOMS: atom_id res chain seq x y z
N MET A 1 26.28 18.20 22.08
CA MET A 1 25.83 17.77 20.74
C MET A 1 25.46 16.29 20.81
N ASN A 2 24.25 15.98 21.18
CA ASN A 2 23.75 14.59 21.28
C ASN A 2 23.20 14.16 19.92
N ARG A 3 23.96 13.37 19.19
CA ARG A 3 23.42 12.58 18.07
C ARG A 3 22.50 11.52 18.70
N ARG A 4 21.19 11.77 18.67
CA ARG A 4 20.21 10.72 18.94
C ARG A 4 20.31 9.69 17.81
N ASN A 5 20.84 8.52 18.14
CA ASN A 5 20.77 7.34 17.29
C ASN A 5 19.29 7.03 17.04
N SER A 6 18.80 7.36 15.85
CA SER A 6 17.46 7.02 15.41
C SER A 6 17.41 5.59 14.82
N ASN A 7 17.86 4.59 15.59
CA ASN A 7 17.42 3.23 15.38
C ASN A 7 16.06 3.05 16.04
N SER A 8 15.03 3.72 15.55
CA SER A 8 13.66 3.43 15.96
C SER A 8 13.25 2.13 15.27
N CYS A 9 13.49 0.98 15.90
CA CYS A 9 12.68 -0.19 15.64
C CYS A 9 11.22 0.24 15.78
N LEU A 10 10.41 -0.02 14.75
CA LEU A 10 8.97 0.22 14.82
C LEU A 10 8.41 -0.58 15.98
N GLU A 11 7.79 0.08 16.96
CA GLU A 11 7.20 -0.61 18.12
C GLU A 11 5.92 -1.34 17.69
N PRO A 12 5.70 -2.57 18.21
CA PRO A 12 4.48 -3.30 17.94
C PRO A 12 3.23 -2.55 18.44
N ILE A 13 2.23 -2.44 17.57
CA ILE A 13 0.96 -1.78 17.90
C ILE A 13 0.04 -2.78 18.61
N PRO A 14 -0.55 -2.44 19.77
CA PRO A 14 -1.51 -3.31 20.45
C PRO A 14 -2.83 -3.34 19.66
N VAL A 15 -3.32 -4.53 19.33
CA VAL A 15 -4.55 -4.76 18.56
C VAL A 15 -5.37 -5.86 19.22
N MET A 16 -6.65 -5.61 19.38
CA MET A 16 -7.62 -6.63 19.82
C MET A 16 -8.06 -7.49 18.62
N ILE A 17 -8.31 -8.76 18.87
CA ILE A 17 -8.86 -9.66 17.84
C ILE A 17 -10.26 -10.14 18.24
N ASN A 18 -11.19 -10.03 17.30
CA ASN A 18 -12.59 -10.44 17.46
C ASN A 18 -12.99 -11.40 16.33
N LEU A 19 -13.59 -12.53 16.66
CA LEU A 19 -14.15 -13.48 15.72
C LEU A 19 -15.67 -13.43 15.79
N THR A 20 -16.34 -13.14 14.68
CA THR A 20 -17.82 -13.12 14.64
C THR A 20 -18.45 -14.48 14.94
N HIS A 21 -17.70 -15.56 14.72
CA HIS A 21 -18.08 -16.95 15.04
C HIS A 21 -16.85 -17.65 15.66
N PRO A 22 -16.68 -17.62 16.99
CA PRO A 22 -15.46 -18.11 17.64
C PRO A 22 -15.12 -19.58 17.42
N HIS A 23 -16.13 -20.42 17.16
CA HIS A 23 -15.95 -21.85 16.91
C HIS A 23 -15.85 -22.23 15.42
N ASP A 24 -15.83 -21.24 14.50
CA ASP A 24 -15.67 -21.49 13.07
C ASP A 24 -14.21 -21.84 12.75
N PRO A 25 -13.91 -23.06 12.26
CA PRO A 25 -12.53 -23.47 11.96
C PRO A 25 -11.83 -22.55 10.95
N LEU A 26 -12.57 -21.99 9.98
CA LEU A 26 -12.03 -21.08 9.00
C LEU A 26 -11.54 -19.76 9.67
N LEU A 27 -12.33 -19.23 10.61
CA LEU A 27 -11.95 -18.02 11.33
C LEU A 27 -10.82 -18.27 12.32
N GLN A 28 -10.75 -19.44 12.93
CA GLN A 28 -9.61 -19.83 13.76
C GLN A 28 -8.32 -19.90 12.92
N LYS A 29 -8.34 -20.52 11.74
CA LYS A 29 -7.19 -20.54 10.83
C LYS A 29 -6.77 -19.14 10.39
N LYS A 30 -7.73 -18.25 10.08
CA LYS A 30 -7.44 -16.84 9.78
C LYS A 30 -6.81 -16.13 10.96
N LYS A 31 -7.32 -16.34 12.17
CA LYS A 31 -6.75 -15.78 13.40
C LYS A 31 -5.29 -16.21 13.58
N GLU A 32 -4.98 -17.50 13.44
CA GLU A 32 -3.62 -18.04 13.52
C GLU A 32 -2.69 -17.37 12.51
N TRP A 33 -3.17 -17.15 11.29
CA TRP A 33 -2.40 -16.47 10.26
C TRP A 33 -2.11 -14.99 10.65
N PHE A 34 -3.11 -14.25 11.15
CA PHE A 34 -2.92 -12.87 11.58
C PHE A 34 -1.97 -12.74 12.78
N ILE A 35 -2.04 -13.66 13.75
CA ILE A 35 -1.15 -13.65 14.92
C ILE A 35 0.32 -13.74 14.53
N GLN A 36 0.64 -14.36 13.42
CA GLN A 36 2.00 -14.50 12.90
C GLN A 36 2.51 -13.24 12.18
N GLN A 37 1.64 -12.24 11.92
CA GLN A 37 2.09 -11.03 11.24
C GLN A 37 2.92 -10.16 12.17
N PRO A 38 4.06 -9.61 11.68
CA PRO A 38 4.97 -8.82 12.50
C PRO A 38 4.39 -7.45 12.86
N GLY A 39 4.93 -6.81 13.90
CA GLY A 39 4.60 -5.44 14.27
C GLY A 39 3.27 -5.25 14.99
N ILE A 40 2.58 -6.34 15.34
CA ILE A 40 1.31 -6.29 16.07
C ILE A 40 1.45 -7.06 17.39
N ASN A 41 1.11 -6.38 18.48
CA ASN A 41 0.96 -7.00 19.79
C ASN A 41 -0.52 -7.38 19.99
N TRP A 42 -0.82 -8.67 19.81
CA TRP A 42 -2.19 -9.17 19.84
C TRP A 42 -2.73 -9.27 21.26
N LEU A 43 -3.86 -8.64 21.49
CA LEU A 43 -4.58 -8.69 22.77
C LEU A 43 -5.85 -9.51 22.59
N TYR A 44 -6.07 -10.41 23.52
CA TYR A 44 -7.28 -11.22 23.58
C TYR A 44 -8.22 -10.58 24.58
N ALA A 45 -9.41 -10.16 24.14
CA ALA A 45 -10.45 -9.70 25.04
C ALA A 45 -11.42 -10.85 25.32
N GLU A 46 -11.70 -11.06 26.59
CA GLU A 46 -12.80 -11.95 27.02
C GLU A 46 -14.18 -11.32 26.75
N THR A 47 -14.23 -10.05 26.39
CA THR A 47 -15.46 -9.29 26.13
C THR A 47 -15.35 -8.47 24.84
N ASN A 48 -16.46 -8.39 24.07
CA ASN A 48 -16.59 -7.56 22.86
C ASN A 48 -16.64 -6.03 23.15
N LYS A 49 -16.19 -5.57 24.29
CA LYS A 49 -16.16 -4.13 24.61
C LYS A 49 -14.84 -3.53 24.18
N PRO A 50 -14.86 -2.34 23.55
CA PRO A 50 -13.63 -1.64 23.22
C PRO A 50 -12.83 -1.34 24.48
N LEU A 51 -11.56 -1.72 24.49
CA LEU A 51 -10.64 -1.36 25.56
C LEU A 51 -10.13 0.06 25.29
N ILE A 52 -10.35 0.93 26.28
CA ILE A 52 -9.79 2.28 26.29
C ILE A 52 -8.52 2.24 27.15
N ARG A 53 -7.40 2.66 26.60
CA ARG A 53 -6.14 2.87 27.35
C ARG A 53 -5.80 4.36 27.35
N GLU A 54 -4.81 4.75 28.15
CA GLU A 54 -4.16 6.05 28.03
C GLU A 54 -3.62 6.18 26.60
N GLY A 55 -4.26 7.04 25.75
CA GLY A 55 -3.95 7.20 24.33
C GLY A 55 -5.10 6.91 23.36
N GLY A 56 -6.26 6.41 23.84
CA GLY A 56 -7.46 6.26 23.02
C GLY A 56 -7.99 4.84 22.88
N VAL A 57 -8.88 4.65 21.91
CA VAL A 57 -9.52 3.37 21.61
C VAL A 57 -8.53 2.48 20.86
N LEU A 58 -8.33 1.25 21.34
CA LEU A 58 -7.47 0.30 20.65
C LEU A 58 -8.10 -0.16 19.33
N PRO A 59 -7.28 -0.37 18.28
CA PRO A 59 -7.74 -1.01 17.06
C PRO A 59 -8.24 -2.44 17.32
N ILE A 60 -9.30 -2.82 16.62
CA ILE A 60 -9.88 -4.17 16.70
C ILE A 60 -9.82 -4.80 15.32
N LEU A 61 -9.17 -5.96 15.21
CA LEU A 61 -9.28 -6.83 14.04
C LEU A 61 -10.56 -7.65 14.17
N ASN A 62 -11.48 -7.46 13.25
CA ASN A 62 -12.70 -8.26 13.13
C ASN A 62 -12.54 -9.30 12.02
N LEU A 63 -12.61 -10.57 12.37
CA LEU A 63 -12.58 -11.68 11.42
C LEU A 63 -14.00 -12.17 11.15
N THR A 64 -14.38 -12.17 9.88
CA THR A 64 -15.68 -12.62 9.40
C THR A 64 -15.50 -13.62 8.27
N ARG A 65 -16.57 -14.37 7.94
CA ARG A 65 -16.56 -15.25 6.77
C ARG A 65 -16.37 -14.50 5.44
N LYS A 66 -16.73 -13.20 5.41
CA LYS A 66 -16.62 -12.34 4.21
C LYS A 66 -15.25 -11.67 4.06
N GLY A 67 -14.40 -11.71 5.08
CA GLY A 67 -13.08 -11.08 5.09
C GLY A 67 -12.72 -10.48 6.45
N ALA A 68 -11.55 -9.88 6.52
CA ALA A 68 -11.03 -9.18 7.67
C ALA A 68 -11.20 -7.66 7.52
N TYR A 69 -11.37 -6.97 8.65
CA TYR A 69 -11.33 -5.52 8.71
C TYR A 69 -10.85 -5.04 10.07
N PHE A 70 -10.18 -3.90 10.08
CA PHE A 70 -9.82 -3.22 11.31
C PHE A 70 -10.80 -2.08 11.61
N GLU A 71 -11.10 -1.89 12.89
CA GLU A 71 -11.87 -0.76 13.41
C GLU A 71 -11.06 -0.04 14.48
N CYS A 72 -11.08 1.31 14.44
CA CYS A 72 -10.57 2.17 15.48
C CYS A 72 -11.58 3.31 15.69
N GLY A 73 -12.22 3.36 16.83
CA GLY A 73 -13.32 4.28 17.08
C GLY A 73 -14.46 4.11 16.07
N LYS A 74 -14.73 5.14 15.27
CA LYS A 74 -15.78 5.13 14.22
C LYS A 74 -15.23 4.76 12.83
N ASN A 75 -13.93 4.58 12.72
CA ASN A 75 -13.27 4.34 11.44
C ASN A 75 -13.06 2.85 11.20
N ARG A 76 -13.39 2.41 10.00
CA ARG A 76 -13.25 1.03 9.57
C ARG A 76 -12.41 0.97 8.29
N VAL A 77 -11.40 0.10 8.30
CA VAL A 77 -10.54 -0.16 7.15
C VAL A 77 -10.67 -1.62 6.72
N THR A 78 -10.90 -1.83 5.44
CA THR A 78 -10.95 -3.15 4.81
C THR A 78 -10.16 -3.12 3.51
N PHE A 79 -9.56 -4.25 3.15
CA PHE A 79 -8.98 -4.40 1.82
C PHE A 79 -10.07 -4.46 0.76
N HIS A 80 -9.96 -3.63 -0.27
CA HIS A 80 -10.85 -3.69 -1.43
C HIS A 80 -10.12 -3.18 -2.69
N PRO A 81 -9.97 -4.03 -3.71
CA PRO A 81 -9.24 -3.66 -4.93
C PRO A 81 -10.12 -2.93 -5.98
N SER A 82 -11.23 -2.30 -5.55
CA SER A 82 -12.24 -1.71 -6.45
C SER A 82 -11.65 -0.66 -7.39
N MET A 83 -10.72 0.18 -6.90
CA MET A 83 -10.07 1.20 -7.73
C MET A 83 -9.11 0.57 -8.73
N ALA A 84 -8.35 -0.44 -8.33
CA ALA A 84 -7.50 -1.19 -9.25
C ALA A 84 -8.32 -1.90 -10.33
N LEU A 85 -9.48 -2.48 -9.95
CA LEU A 85 -10.41 -3.11 -10.90
C LEU A 85 -10.93 -2.12 -11.94
N LEU A 86 -11.38 -0.93 -11.51
CA LEU A 86 -11.89 0.09 -12.44
C LEU A 86 -10.78 0.55 -13.40
N ARG A 87 -9.58 0.81 -12.89
CA ARG A 87 -8.42 1.20 -13.70
C ARG A 87 -8.05 0.10 -14.69
N LEU A 88 -8.04 -1.16 -14.25
CA LEU A 88 -7.74 -2.28 -15.14
C LEU A 88 -8.76 -2.42 -16.27
N ILE A 89 -10.07 -2.24 -15.99
CA ILE A 89 -11.10 -2.22 -17.04
C ILE A 89 -10.83 -1.10 -18.05
N GLN A 90 -10.47 0.10 -17.60
CA GLN A 90 -10.12 1.23 -18.47
C GLN A 90 -8.87 0.91 -19.33
N ILE A 91 -7.84 0.33 -18.72
CA ILE A 91 -6.63 -0.10 -19.43
C ILE A 91 -6.96 -1.15 -20.51
N LEU A 92 -7.82 -2.12 -20.20
CA LEU A 92 -8.26 -3.15 -21.16
C LEU A 92 -9.06 -2.56 -22.33
N ARG A 93 -9.71 -1.42 -22.14
CA ARG A 93 -10.38 -0.64 -23.20
C ARG A 93 -9.44 0.24 -24.02
N GLY A 94 -8.13 0.23 -23.69
CA GLY A 94 -7.12 1.06 -24.35
C GLY A 94 -7.04 2.49 -23.80
N GLU A 95 -7.68 2.76 -22.68
CA GLU A 95 -7.56 4.07 -22.02
C GLU A 95 -6.19 4.22 -21.36
N ARG A 96 -5.68 5.45 -21.36
CA ARG A 96 -4.36 5.75 -20.77
C ARG A 96 -4.48 5.86 -19.25
N ASP A 97 -3.68 5.09 -18.53
CA ASP A 97 -3.54 5.21 -17.08
C ASP A 97 -2.37 6.13 -16.73
N ARG A 98 -2.63 7.21 -16.01
CA ARG A 98 -1.64 8.24 -15.69
C ARG A 98 -0.50 7.74 -14.81
N PHE A 99 -0.78 6.81 -13.90
CA PHE A 99 0.26 6.19 -13.10
C PHE A 99 1.20 5.37 -13.98
N LEU A 100 0.68 4.53 -14.89
CA LEU A 100 1.51 3.76 -15.82
C LEU A 100 2.31 4.66 -16.76
N GLN A 101 1.75 5.79 -17.19
CA GLN A 101 2.49 6.78 -17.97
C GLN A 101 3.65 7.38 -17.17
N ALA A 102 3.46 7.64 -15.86
CA ALA A 102 4.48 8.20 -15.01
C ALA A 102 5.60 7.21 -14.69
N VAL A 103 5.24 5.98 -14.30
CA VAL A 103 6.23 4.96 -13.92
C VAL A 103 6.92 4.31 -15.11
N GLN A 104 6.27 4.27 -16.28
CA GLN A 104 6.81 3.69 -17.53
C GLN A 104 7.36 2.26 -17.34
N LEU A 105 6.54 1.41 -16.71
CA LEU A 105 6.88 0.01 -16.48
C LEU A 105 6.75 -0.82 -17.76
N HIS A 106 7.67 -1.76 -17.95
CA HIS A 106 7.69 -2.74 -19.03
C HIS A 106 7.48 -4.14 -18.46
N GLU A 107 7.14 -5.09 -19.33
CA GLU A 107 7.08 -6.49 -18.94
C GLU A 107 8.46 -6.97 -18.43
N GLY A 108 8.47 -7.68 -17.31
CA GLY A 108 9.67 -8.17 -16.65
C GLY A 108 10.32 -7.20 -15.66
N ASP A 109 9.86 -5.95 -15.58
CA ASP A 109 10.42 -4.97 -14.65
C ASP A 109 10.23 -5.39 -13.19
N THR A 110 11.12 -4.86 -12.35
CA THR A 110 11.04 -4.92 -10.90
C THR A 110 10.62 -3.55 -10.35
N PHE A 111 9.61 -3.55 -9.49
CA PHE A 111 8.97 -2.33 -8.98
C PHE A 111 8.87 -2.35 -7.45
N ILE A 112 9.22 -1.23 -6.81
CA ILE A 112 8.95 -1.01 -5.38
C ILE A 112 7.88 0.08 -5.24
N ASP A 113 6.75 -0.26 -4.60
CA ASP A 113 5.83 0.71 -4.00
C ASP A 113 6.27 0.95 -2.54
N ALA A 114 6.92 2.08 -2.30
CA ALA A 114 7.51 2.40 -1.00
C ALA A 114 6.49 2.95 0.03
N THR A 115 5.22 3.07 -0.37
CA THR A 115 4.10 3.59 0.43
C THR A 115 2.80 2.87 0.10
N LEU A 116 2.80 1.55 0.24
CA LEU A 116 1.82 0.61 -0.33
C LEU A 116 0.35 0.98 -0.06
N GLY A 117 0.01 1.46 1.14
CA GLY A 117 -1.37 1.72 1.53
C GLY A 117 -2.28 0.50 1.32
N LEU A 118 -3.36 0.64 0.55
CA LEU A 118 -4.26 -0.47 0.19
C LEU A 118 -3.81 -1.25 -1.07
N GLY A 119 -2.63 -0.94 -1.63
CA GLY A 119 -2.04 -1.69 -2.72
C GLY A 119 -2.68 -1.45 -4.10
N THR A 120 -3.42 -0.38 -4.29
CA THR A 120 -4.10 -0.07 -5.57
C THR A 120 -3.10 0.12 -6.71
N ASP A 121 -2.07 0.96 -6.50
CA ASP A 121 -1.04 1.23 -7.51
C ASP A 121 -0.14 0.01 -7.71
N ALA A 122 0.20 -0.72 -6.63
CA ALA A 122 0.95 -1.98 -6.71
C ALA A 122 0.23 -3.06 -7.53
N LEU A 123 -1.11 -3.18 -7.44
CA LEU A 123 -1.89 -4.11 -8.26
C LEU A 123 -1.81 -3.77 -9.76
N VAL A 124 -1.92 -2.48 -10.10
CA VAL A 124 -1.82 -2.01 -11.49
C VAL A 124 -0.39 -2.17 -12.01
N ALA A 125 0.62 -1.86 -11.17
CA ALA A 125 2.03 -2.11 -11.51
C ALA A 125 2.29 -3.60 -11.76
N SER A 126 1.78 -4.48 -10.89
CA SER A 126 1.94 -5.93 -11.02
C SER A 126 1.27 -6.49 -12.27
N TYR A 127 0.12 -5.96 -12.67
CA TYR A 127 -0.48 -6.27 -13.97
C TYR A 127 0.45 -5.88 -15.11
N GLN A 128 1.00 -4.65 -15.08
CA GLN A 128 1.84 -4.10 -16.16
C GLN A 128 3.16 -4.85 -16.32
N VAL A 129 3.84 -5.19 -15.23
CA VAL A 129 5.13 -5.90 -15.31
C VAL A 129 4.99 -7.38 -15.69
N GLY A 130 3.77 -7.91 -15.72
CA GLY A 130 3.49 -9.24 -16.19
C GLY A 130 4.07 -10.37 -15.34
N LYS A 131 4.11 -11.58 -15.90
CA LYS A 131 4.50 -12.81 -15.17
C LYS A 131 5.97 -12.88 -14.79
N SER A 132 6.84 -12.26 -15.56
CA SER A 132 8.30 -12.21 -15.32
C SER A 132 8.73 -11.08 -14.39
N GLY A 133 7.85 -10.08 -14.16
CA GLY A 133 8.11 -8.96 -13.27
C GLY A 133 7.91 -9.28 -11.79
N LYS A 134 8.39 -8.36 -10.94
CA LYS A 134 8.26 -8.47 -9.47
C LYS A 134 7.80 -7.15 -8.89
N VAL A 135 6.93 -7.21 -7.89
CA VAL A 135 6.44 -6.04 -7.15
C VAL A 135 6.64 -6.25 -5.66
N LEU A 136 7.35 -5.32 -5.03
CA LEU A 136 7.47 -5.23 -3.58
C LEU A 136 6.69 -4.00 -3.09
N GLY A 137 5.74 -4.21 -2.18
CA GLY A 137 5.05 -3.14 -1.47
C GLY A 137 5.60 -2.99 -0.06
N ILE A 138 6.06 -1.80 0.30
CA ILE A 138 6.54 -1.47 1.65
C ILE A 138 5.44 -0.67 2.35
N GLU A 139 5.01 -1.15 3.53
CA GLU A 139 4.00 -0.47 4.33
C GLU A 139 4.50 -0.25 5.76
N HIS A 140 4.46 1.01 6.19
CA HIS A 140 4.91 1.40 7.52
C HIS A 140 3.97 0.92 8.64
N SER A 141 2.66 0.93 8.38
CA SER A 141 1.65 0.49 9.33
C SER A 141 1.56 -1.04 9.34
N PRO A 142 1.83 -1.71 10.47
CA PRO A 142 1.71 -3.17 10.54
C PRO A 142 0.26 -3.63 10.34
N ILE A 143 -0.71 -2.80 10.73
CA ILE A 143 -2.14 -3.06 10.54
C ILE A 143 -2.50 -3.08 9.05
N LEU A 144 -2.08 -2.06 8.28
CA LEU A 144 -2.32 -2.00 6.84
C LEU A 144 -1.54 -3.09 6.11
N ALA A 145 -0.28 -3.32 6.48
CA ALA A 145 0.53 -4.40 5.89
C ALA A 145 -0.14 -5.78 6.05
N ALA A 146 -0.60 -6.11 7.25
CA ALA A 146 -1.29 -7.38 7.51
C ALA A 146 -2.62 -7.48 6.74
N LEU A 147 -3.42 -6.40 6.72
CA LEU A 147 -4.71 -6.36 6.02
C LEU A 147 -4.55 -6.52 4.50
N VAL A 148 -3.60 -5.79 3.92
CA VAL A 148 -3.35 -5.84 2.47
C VAL A 148 -2.76 -7.18 2.06
N LYS A 149 -1.85 -7.73 2.86
CA LYS A 149 -1.26 -9.05 2.60
C LYS A 149 -2.33 -10.16 2.61
N GLU A 150 -3.25 -10.16 3.59
CA GLU A 150 -4.39 -11.10 3.62
C GLU A 150 -5.32 -10.89 2.44
N GLY A 151 -5.63 -9.62 2.11
CA GLY A 151 -6.50 -9.28 1.00
C GLY A 151 -5.94 -9.70 -0.36
N LEU A 152 -4.65 -9.47 -0.62
CA LEU A 152 -3.96 -9.92 -1.83
C LEU A 152 -3.90 -11.45 -1.92
N LEU A 153 -3.64 -12.13 -0.81
CA LEU A 153 -3.65 -13.60 -0.75
C LEU A 153 -5.02 -14.16 -1.11
N ASN A 154 -6.09 -13.61 -0.53
CA ASN A 154 -7.46 -14.02 -0.83
C ASN A 154 -7.80 -13.76 -2.31
N LEU A 155 -7.44 -12.58 -2.83
CA LEU A 155 -7.66 -12.22 -4.23
C LEU A 155 -6.96 -13.20 -5.17
N ALA A 156 -5.69 -13.53 -4.90
CA ALA A 156 -4.91 -14.50 -5.67
C ALA A 156 -5.48 -15.92 -5.64
N GLN A 157 -6.16 -16.28 -4.55
CA GLN A 157 -6.87 -17.55 -4.40
C GLN A 157 -8.26 -17.57 -5.05
N GLY A 158 -8.67 -16.50 -5.72
CA GLY A 158 -9.96 -16.40 -6.40
C GLY A 158 -11.14 -15.99 -5.51
N TYR A 159 -10.87 -15.47 -4.30
CA TYR A 159 -11.93 -14.94 -3.43
C TYR A 159 -12.31 -13.51 -3.87
N TYR A 160 -13.09 -13.42 -4.95
CA TYR A 160 -13.65 -12.16 -5.45
C TYR A 160 -15.09 -12.40 -5.97
N PRO A 161 -15.92 -11.35 -6.12
CA PRO A 161 -17.30 -11.49 -6.56
C PRO A 161 -17.41 -12.11 -7.95
N ARG A 162 -18.28 -13.12 -8.08
CA ARG A 162 -18.70 -13.60 -9.40
C ARG A 162 -19.58 -12.54 -10.07
N VAL A 163 -19.29 -12.23 -11.32
CA VAL A 163 -19.99 -11.19 -12.08
C VAL A 163 -20.37 -11.73 -13.46
N ASN A 164 -21.54 -11.33 -13.97
CA ASN A 164 -22.03 -11.76 -15.28
C ASN A 164 -21.42 -10.97 -16.45
N ASN A 165 -20.86 -9.79 -16.17
CA ASN A 165 -20.21 -8.97 -17.22
C ASN A 165 -18.84 -9.58 -17.56
N PRO A 166 -18.61 -10.00 -18.85
CA PRO A 166 -17.39 -10.70 -19.24
C PRO A 166 -16.12 -9.88 -19.08
N GLU A 167 -16.19 -8.58 -19.38
CA GLU A 167 -15.05 -7.65 -19.25
C GLU A 167 -14.63 -7.53 -17.77
N LYS A 168 -15.61 -7.36 -16.89
CA LYS A 168 -15.37 -7.28 -15.45
C LYS A 168 -14.87 -8.60 -14.86
N ALA A 169 -15.39 -9.74 -15.37
CA ALA A 169 -14.91 -11.06 -15.00
C ALA A 169 -13.43 -11.22 -15.38
N LYS A 170 -13.08 -10.86 -16.62
CA LYS A 170 -11.69 -10.89 -17.10
C LYS A 170 -10.76 -9.99 -16.28
N ALA A 171 -11.23 -8.80 -15.93
CA ALA A 171 -10.45 -7.89 -15.08
C ALA A 171 -10.20 -8.46 -13.67
N TRP A 172 -11.17 -9.17 -13.08
CA TRP A 172 -10.97 -9.87 -11.80
C TRP A 172 -9.92 -10.98 -11.89
N GLU A 173 -9.94 -11.81 -12.95
CA GLU A 173 -8.95 -12.85 -13.18
C GLU A 173 -7.54 -12.26 -13.27
N LEU A 174 -7.36 -11.20 -14.06
CA LEU A 174 -6.08 -10.53 -14.24
C LEU A 174 -5.57 -9.87 -12.94
N LEU A 175 -6.48 -9.29 -12.13
CA LEU A 175 -6.12 -8.77 -10.81
C LEU A 175 -5.72 -9.87 -9.84
N ALA A 176 -6.40 -11.02 -9.88
CA ALA A 176 -6.03 -12.17 -9.05
C ALA A 176 -4.63 -12.69 -9.40
N GLU A 177 -4.32 -12.80 -10.69
CA GLU A 177 -2.97 -13.11 -11.14
C GLU A 177 -1.95 -12.06 -10.69
N ALA A 178 -2.28 -10.77 -10.79
CA ALA A 178 -1.43 -9.68 -10.35
C ALA A 178 -1.18 -9.73 -8.84
N ALA A 179 -2.21 -9.97 -8.04
CA ALA A 179 -2.12 -10.06 -6.58
C ALA A 179 -1.14 -11.12 -6.10
N GLY A 180 -1.07 -12.26 -6.80
CA GLY A 180 -0.16 -13.37 -6.46
C GLY A 180 1.34 -13.04 -6.65
N ARG A 181 1.68 -11.94 -7.31
CA ARG A 181 3.07 -11.51 -7.56
C ARG A 181 3.53 -10.37 -6.67
N ILE A 182 2.66 -9.84 -5.82
CA ILE A 182 2.99 -8.74 -4.92
C ILE A 182 3.47 -9.30 -3.58
N GLU A 183 4.71 -8.99 -3.24
CA GLU A 183 5.24 -9.21 -1.90
C GLU A 183 4.94 -7.98 -1.04
N VAL A 184 4.44 -8.18 0.18
CA VAL A 184 4.17 -7.11 1.15
C VAL A 184 5.15 -7.21 2.30
N LEU A 185 5.90 -6.13 2.51
CA LEU A 185 6.85 -5.99 3.60
C LEU A 185 6.36 -4.91 4.58
N TRP A 186 6.16 -5.27 5.85
CA TRP A 186 6.00 -4.28 6.90
C TRP A 186 7.36 -3.68 7.25
N GLY A 187 7.49 -2.37 7.18
CA GLY A 187 8.73 -1.67 7.48
C GLY A 187 8.70 -0.20 7.13
N ASP A 188 9.71 0.49 7.59
CA ASP A 188 10.00 1.86 7.17
C ASP A 188 10.74 1.84 5.81
N HIS A 189 10.24 2.61 4.85
CA HIS A 189 10.80 2.62 3.49
C HIS A 189 12.27 3.07 3.45
N LEU A 190 12.68 4.02 4.30
CA LEU A 190 14.08 4.44 4.36
C LEU A 190 14.97 3.29 4.83
N GLN A 191 14.56 2.56 5.89
CA GLN A 191 15.32 1.43 6.41
C GLN A 191 15.41 0.26 5.41
N VAL A 192 14.34 0.01 4.67
CA VAL A 192 14.33 -1.04 3.64
C VAL A 192 15.23 -0.65 2.47
N LEU A 193 15.07 0.56 1.96
CA LEU A 193 15.88 1.06 0.83
C LEU A 193 17.37 1.14 1.18
N SER A 194 17.72 1.60 2.39
CA SER A 194 19.13 1.71 2.82
C SER A 194 19.85 0.34 2.89
N LYS A 195 19.11 -0.73 3.13
CA LYS A 195 19.63 -2.11 3.15
C LYS A 195 19.60 -2.79 1.78
N SER A 196 18.92 -2.19 0.80
CA SER A 196 18.82 -2.74 -0.55
C SER A 196 20.10 -2.43 -1.35
N PRO A 197 20.56 -3.33 -2.22
CA PRO A 197 21.68 -3.04 -3.14
C PRO A 197 21.38 -1.85 -4.05
N SER A 198 22.43 -1.16 -4.52
CA SER A 198 22.29 -0.17 -5.59
C SER A 198 21.75 -0.84 -6.84
N GLU A 199 20.90 -0.12 -7.58
CA GLU A 199 20.32 -0.59 -8.85
C GLU A 199 19.60 -1.94 -8.76
N ALA A 200 18.98 -2.21 -7.60
CA ALA A 200 18.31 -3.48 -7.35
C ALA A 200 16.98 -3.62 -8.10
N VAL A 201 16.29 -2.50 -8.39
CA VAL A 201 14.96 -2.49 -9.02
C VAL A 201 14.89 -1.45 -10.14
N ASP A 202 13.95 -1.61 -11.06
CA ASP A 202 13.84 -0.71 -12.21
C ASP A 202 13.21 0.62 -11.82
N VAL A 203 12.17 0.60 -10.99
CA VAL A 203 11.43 1.80 -10.56
C VAL A 203 11.10 1.72 -9.06
N VAL A 204 11.31 2.85 -8.36
CA VAL A 204 10.80 3.07 -7.00
C VAL A 204 9.71 4.14 -7.04
N TYR A 205 8.60 3.89 -6.35
CA TYR A 205 7.42 4.74 -6.35
C TYR A 205 7.01 5.14 -4.94
N PHE A 206 6.54 6.39 -4.81
CA PHE A 206 5.99 6.94 -3.58
C PHE A 206 4.61 7.57 -3.84
N ASP A 207 3.64 7.22 -3.01
CA ASP A 207 2.32 7.87 -2.89
C ASP A 207 2.02 8.14 -1.40
N PRO A 208 2.76 9.04 -0.75
CA PRO A 208 2.54 9.33 0.67
C PRO A 208 1.14 9.90 0.87
N MET A 209 0.45 9.48 1.92
CA MET A 209 -0.90 9.98 2.21
C MET A 209 -0.87 11.49 2.47
N PHE A 210 -1.73 12.23 1.74
CA PHE A 210 -1.81 13.68 1.83
C PHE A 210 -2.25 14.14 3.21
N ARG A 211 -1.47 14.98 3.87
CA ARG A 211 -1.71 15.49 5.23
C ARG A 211 -2.90 16.44 5.34
N HIS A 212 -3.27 17.11 4.26
CA HIS A 212 -4.24 18.19 4.23
C HIS A 212 -5.23 18.02 3.08
N THR A 213 -6.15 17.07 3.20
CA THR A 213 -7.29 17.01 2.28
C THR A 213 -8.55 17.46 3.00
N ARG A 214 -9.08 18.62 2.61
CA ARG A 214 -10.39 19.14 3.09
C ARG A 214 -11.58 18.27 2.64
N THR A 215 -11.39 17.48 1.58
CA THR A 215 -12.40 16.59 1.01
C THR A 215 -11.80 15.20 0.81
N GLN A 216 -11.88 14.38 1.85
CA GLN A 216 -11.52 12.97 1.75
C GLN A 216 -12.77 12.16 1.45
N SER A 217 -12.67 11.26 0.46
CA SER A 217 -13.69 10.24 0.28
C SER A 217 -13.85 9.41 1.56
N ALA A 218 -15.06 8.96 1.84
CA ALA A 218 -15.37 8.17 3.04
C ALA A 218 -14.47 6.92 3.19
N SER A 219 -13.92 6.42 2.09
CA SER A 219 -13.01 5.26 2.06
C SER A 219 -11.56 5.57 2.45
N ILE A 220 -11.11 6.84 2.34
CA ILE A 220 -9.72 7.24 2.62
C ILE A 220 -9.56 7.75 4.05
N ARG A 221 -10.58 8.39 4.60
CA ARG A 221 -10.54 8.97 5.96
C ARG A 221 -10.07 7.98 7.04
N PRO A 222 -10.54 6.72 7.08
CA PRO A 222 -10.07 5.75 8.08
C PRO A 222 -8.59 5.39 7.99
N LEU A 223 -7.99 5.50 6.79
CA LEU A 223 -6.58 5.15 6.57
C LEU A 223 -5.62 6.11 7.29
N HIS A 224 -6.02 7.37 7.49
CA HIS A 224 -5.16 8.37 8.16
C HIS A 224 -4.80 8.02 9.60
N GLU A 225 -5.66 7.27 10.30
CA GLU A 225 -5.35 6.82 11.67
C GLU A 225 -4.27 5.74 11.71
N PHE A 226 -4.09 5.03 10.60
CA PHE A 226 -3.16 3.92 10.49
C PHE A 226 -1.91 4.26 9.64
N ALA A 227 -1.92 5.39 8.92
CA ALA A 227 -0.84 5.78 8.03
C ALA A 227 0.28 6.53 8.75
N ASN A 228 1.49 6.49 8.17
CA ASN A 228 2.62 7.27 8.64
C ASN A 228 2.39 8.77 8.36
N PRO A 229 2.35 9.64 9.39
CA PRO A 229 2.16 11.07 9.21
C PRO A 229 3.44 11.82 8.82
N GLN A 230 4.60 11.18 8.77
CA GLN A 230 5.88 11.84 8.49
C GLN A 230 6.05 12.17 7.01
N PRO A 231 6.64 13.36 6.66
CA PRO A 231 6.95 13.68 5.28
C PRO A 231 8.08 12.80 4.78
N LEU A 232 8.11 12.57 3.46
CA LEU A 232 9.28 11.98 2.81
C LEU A 232 10.53 12.82 3.09
N SER A 233 11.61 12.16 3.46
CA SER A 233 12.90 12.81 3.71
C SER A 233 13.73 12.86 2.43
N HIS A 234 14.68 13.80 2.35
CA HIS A 234 15.70 13.82 1.29
C HIS A 234 16.54 12.54 1.29
N GLU A 235 16.81 11.99 2.48
CA GLU A 235 17.55 10.76 2.65
C GLU A 235 16.81 9.57 2.01
N ALA A 236 15.49 9.45 2.25
CA ALA A 236 14.69 8.40 1.62
C ALA A 236 14.68 8.49 0.10
N ILE A 237 14.63 9.71 -0.46
CA ILE A 237 14.70 9.91 -1.91
C ILE A 237 16.10 9.59 -2.44
N GLY A 238 17.17 9.99 -1.73
CA GLY A 238 18.55 9.63 -2.09
C GLY A 238 18.74 8.11 -2.15
N GLU A 239 18.24 7.37 -1.16
CA GLU A 239 18.28 5.92 -1.15
C GLU A 239 17.42 5.31 -2.27
N ALA A 240 16.26 5.88 -2.56
CA ALA A 240 15.42 5.42 -3.67
C ALA A 240 16.12 5.61 -5.02
N VAL A 241 16.79 6.75 -5.24
CA VAL A 241 17.59 6.99 -6.46
C VAL A 241 18.76 6.03 -6.56
N ARG A 242 19.44 5.71 -5.44
CA ARG A 242 20.51 4.71 -5.42
C ARG A 242 20.01 3.31 -5.81
N VAL A 243 18.85 2.92 -5.28
CA VAL A 243 18.26 1.57 -5.47
C VAL A 243 17.61 1.40 -6.84
N ALA A 244 17.04 2.47 -7.40
CA ALA A 244 16.42 2.43 -8.73
C ALA A 244 17.47 2.34 -9.85
N ARG A 245 17.20 1.54 -10.90
CA ARG A 245 17.99 1.52 -12.15
C ARG A 245 17.62 2.66 -13.09
N ARG A 246 16.33 3.00 -13.18
CA ARG A 246 15.83 3.95 -14.19
C ARG A 246 15.25 5.21 -13.57
N LYS A 247 14.31 5.10 -12.65
CA LYS A 247 13.65 6.28 -12.12
C LYS A 247 13.03 6.07 -10.73
N VAL A 248 12.86 7.20 -10.05
CA VAL A 248 11.99 7.31 -8.85
C VAL A 248 10.80 8.19 -9.23
N VAL A 249 9.60 7.78 -8.86
CA VAL A 249 8.35 8.50 -9.16
C VAL A 249 7.65 8.86 -7.86
N LEU A 250 7.19 10.10 -7.76
CA LEU A 250 6.38 10.63 -6.67
C LEU A 250 5.02 11.03 -7.19
N LYS A 251 3.95 10.55 -6.55
CA LYS A 251 2.60 11.04 -6.71
C LYS A 251 2.27 11.99 -5.57
N GLU A 252 1.76 13.16 -5.89
CA GLU A 252 1.36 14.15 -4.91
C GLU A 252 0.17 14.97 -5.45
N ARG A 253 -0.49 15.72 -4.56
CA ARG A 253 -1.54 16.64 -4.99
C ARG A 253 -1.00 17.67 -5.97
N LYS A 254 -1.85 18.09 -6.89
CA LYS A 254 -1.51 19.11 -7.89
C LYS A 254 -0.98 20.37 -7.22
N GLY A 255 0.16 20.88 -7.72
CA GLY A 255 0.82 22.06 -7.18
C GLY A 255 1.49 21.87 -5.82
N SER A 256 1.76 20.64 -5.38
CA SER A 256 2.46 20.38 -4.13
C SER A 256 3.89 20.92 -4.15
N PRO A 257 4.34 21.65 -3.11
CA PRO A 257 5.73 22.10 -3.00
C PRO A 257 6.72 20.94 -2.78
N GLN A 258 6.20 19.72 -2.52
CA GLN A 258 7.05 18.56 -2.28
C GLN A 258 7.86 18.16 -3.52
N PHE A 259 7.35 18.38 -4.73
CA PHE A 259 8.11 18.12 -5.95
C PHE A 259 9.41 18.91 -5.97
N ASN A 260 9.34 20.23 -5.81
CA ASN A 260 10.55 21.08 -5.80
C ASN A 260 11.44 20.78 -4.58
N ARG A 261 10.83 20.59 -3.40
CA ARG A 261 11.60 20.30 -2.18
C ARG A 261 12.42 19.03 -2.31
N LEU A 262 11.91 18.01 -2.98
CA LEU A 262 12.54 16.68 -3.11
C LEU A 262 13.28 16.49 -4.45
N GLY A 263 13.31 17.50 -5.33
CA GLY A 263 14.04 17.45 -6.60
C GLY A 263 13.32 16.70 -7.71
N PHE A 264 11.98 16.51 -7.63
CA PHE A 264 11.22 15.88 -8.68
C PHE A 264 10.83 16.85 -9.80
N ILE A 265 10.98 16.42 -11.03
CA ILE A 265 10.47 17.14 -12.22
C ILE A 265 9.04 16.66 -12.47
N ILE A 266 8.09 17.61 -12.44
CA ILE A 266 6.68 17.30 -12.69
C ILE A 266 6.52 16.87 -14.15
N GLN A 267 5.89 15.71 -14.35
CA GLN A 267 5.52 15.23 -15.67
C GLN A 267 4.21 15.88 -16.12
N GLU A 268 4.08 16.18 -17.41
CA GLU A 268 2.86 16.78 -17.95
C GLU A 268 1.62 15.97 -17.57
N GLY A 269 0.69 16.64 -16.87
CA GLY A 269 -0.50 16.04 -16.31
C GLY A 269 -1.79 16.59 -16.90
N GLY A 270 -2.91 15.85 -16.76
CA GLY A 270 -4.23 16.31 -17.18
C GLY A 270 -4.70 17.53 -16.39
N ASN A 271 -5.28 18.51 -17.07
CA ASN A 271 -5.73 19.79 -16.48
C ASN A 271 -6.73 19.63 -15.33
N TYR A 272 -7.50 18.56 -15.30
CA TYR A 272 -8.57 18.29 -14.34
C TYR A 272 -8.23 17.30 -13.23
N SER A 273 -7.01 16.76 -13.18
CA SER A 273 -6.64 15.82 -12.13
C SER A 273 -6.28 16.53 -10.82
N PRO A 274 -6.71 16.01 -9.66
CA PRO A 274 -6.33 16.55 -8.36
C PRO A 274 -4.90 16.19 -7.96
N VAL A 275 -4.24 15.27 -8.69
CA VAL A 275 -2.88 14.80 -8.42
C VAL A 275 -1.99 14.97 -9.63
N ASP A 276 -0.69 15.17 -9.36
CA ASP A 276 0.38 15.17 -10.33
C ASP A 276 1.40 14.07 -10.00
N TYR A 277 2.21 13.73 -11.00
CA TYR A 277 3.34 12.83 -10.86
C TYR A 277 4.62 13.60 -11.17
N GLY A 278 5.64 13.39 -10.35
CA GLY A 278 6.98 13.88 -10.62
C GLY A 278 7.95 12.70 -10.73
N ALA A 279 9.02 12.87 -11.48
CA ALA A 279 10.05 11.85 -11.63
C ALA A 279 11.46 12.42 -11.43
N ILE A 280 12.36 11.57 -10.93
CA ILE A 280 13.81 11.69 -10.99
C ILE A 280 14.28 10.53 -11.85
N THR A 281 14.88 10.83 -13.03
CA THR A 281 15.32 9.80 -14.00
C THR A 281 16.84 9.68 -13.92
N LYS A 282 17.34 8.44 -13.83
CA LYS A 282 18.78 8.17 -13.99
C LYS A 282 19.16 8.26 -15.46
N GLY A 283 20.13 9.09 -15.79
CA GLY A 283 20.60 9.32 -17.16
C GLY A 283 20.45 10.76 -17.62
N ASP A 284 19.66 11.57 -16.95
CA ASP A 284 19.49 13.00 -17.27
C ASP A 284 20.50 13.91 -16.50
N GLY A 285 21.70 13.37 -16.24
CA GLY A 285 22.83 14.13 -15.70
C GLY A 285 22.64 14.54 -14.23
N LEU A 286 23.04 13.70 -13.31
CA LEU A 286 23.54 14.10 -11.99
C LEU A 286 25.07 14.09 -12.01
#